data_4b9f661413d47170cef266278668878d
#
_entry.id   4b9f661413d47170cef266278668878d
#
_cell.length_a   1.000
_cell.length_b   1.000
_cell.length_c   1.000
_cell.angle_alpha   90.00
_cell.angle_beta   90.00
_cell.angle_gamma   90.00
#
_symmetry.space_group_name_H-M   'P 1'
#
loop_
_entity.id
_entity.type
_entity.pdbx_description
1 polymer ?
#
loop_
_entity_poly.entity_id
_entity_poly.type
_entity_poly.pdbx_seq_one_letter_code
_entity_poly.pdbx_strand_id
1 'polypeptide(L)'
;MYFTEEHRIFRESFKDFLQKEVVPHIDKWEQDGAVERFIWKIFGEMGYFGINQPKAYGGLELDFFYTVIFLEELQKINSGGFAANIWAHAYLAMTHLNKEASEQLKYKYLIPSIQGEKIGCLCVSEPFGGSDVAGIRTTAIRKSDSYIINGSKTFITNGVYSDYMVVAAKTDPEAKHKGISLFIVDRNTKGITATKLNKLGWKASDTAEIAFDNVLVSEQNLMGEEGFGFSYIMQHFALERLVMGINAHARAEYAVDYALKYMDERQAFGKKLNEFQALRHKIAEMLSRVDMCKEYNYSIAKRFNDGQYVVKETSISKLLSTKMADEVIYEALQLLGGYGYMEDYPMARLLRDSRLGPIGGGTSEILKEIIAKIAIDKKAYNTVT
;
A
#
# COMPACT_ATOMS: atom_id res chain seq x y z
N MET A 1 -11.29 13.10 20.20
CA MET A 1 -9.90 13.42 19.82
C MET A 1 -9.25 12.11 19.37
N TYR A 2 -8.69 12.04 18.19
CA TYR A 2 -8.11 10.80 17.64
C TYR A 2 -6.68 10.54 18.14
N PHE A 3 -5.92 11.58 18.39
CA PHE A 3 -4.50 11.51 18.72
C PHE A 3 -4.22 11.95 20.16
N THR A 4 -3.40 11.17 20.86
CA THR A 4 -2.85 11.49 22.20
C THR A 4 -1.57 12.31 22.07
N GLU A 5 -0.96 12.66 23.20
CA GLU A 5 0.33 13.35 23.19
C GLU A 5 1.46 12.42 22.69
N GLU A 6 1.43 11.12 23.04
CA GLU A 6 2.40 10.15 22.51
C GLU A 6 2.32 10.04 20.99
N HIS A 7 1.12 10.09 20.40
CA HIS A 7 0.92 10.14 18.95
C HIS A 7 1.57 11.37 18.32
N ARG A 8 1.51 12.54 18.96
CA ARG A 8 2.16 13.76 18.46
C ARG A 8 3.67 13.66 18.53
N ILE A 9 4.20 13.16 19.66
CA ILE A 9 5.65 12.93 19.82
C ILE A 9 6.15 11.96 18.74
N PHE A 10 5.43 10.86 18.49
CA PHE A 10 5.76 9.91 17.45
C PHE A 10 5.77 10.59 16.06
N ARG A 11 4.78 11.43 15.74
CA ARG A 11 4.70 12.15 14.48
C ARG A 11 5.94 13.02 14.24
N GLU A 12 6.31 13.84 15.22
CA GLU A 12 7.49 14.72 15.08
C GLU A 12 8.78 13.91 14.96
N SER A 13 8.95 12.89 15.79
CA SER A 13 10.11 12.00 15.71
C SER A 13 10.23 11.28 14.36
N PHE A 14 9.11 10.77 13.84
CA PHE A 14 9.12 10.07 12.54
C PHE A 14 9.33 11.03 11.37
N LYS A 15 8.76 12.23 11.43
CA LYS A 15 9.01 13.30 10.44
C LYS A 15 10.47 13.68 10.39
N ASP A 16 11.11 13.92 11.56
CA ASP A 16 12.54 14.26 11.64
C ASP A 16 13.41 13.12 11.10
N PHE A 17 13.08 11.88 11.43
CA PHE A 17 13.73 10.70 10.86
C PHE A 17 13.63 10.67 9.33
N LEU A 18 12.44 10.87 8.76
CA LEU A 18 12.25 10.88 7.31
C LEU A 18 13.05 11.99 6.63
N GLN A 19 13.09 13.19 7.22
CA GLN A 19 13.85 14.31 6.68
C GLN A 19 15.35 14.04 6.68
N LYS A 20 15.86 13.37 7.70
CA LYS A 20 17.30 13.11 7.87
C LYS A 20 17.77 11.88 7.09
N GLU A 21 17.03 10.77 7.18
CA GLU A 21 17.51 9.47 6.69
C GLU A 21 16.91 9.06 5.34
N VAL A 22 15.80 9.67 4.89
CA VAL A 22 15.08 9.26 3.68
C VAL A 22 15.14 10.32 2.59
N VAL A 23 14.73 11.54 2.91
CA VAL A 23 14.62 12.64 1.92
C VAL A 23 15.90 12.86 1.10
N PRO A 24 17.10 12.80 1.65
CA PRO A 24 18.35 13.00 0.88
C PRO A 24 18.57 11.96 -0.23
N HIS A 25 17.90 10.80 -0.17
CA HIS A 25 18.08 9.70 -1.11
C HIS A 25 16.95 9.59 -2.15
N ILE A 26 15.84 10.30 -1.98
CA ILE A 26 14.63 10.14 -2.80
C ILE A 26 14.89 10.29 -4.29
N ASP A 27 15.58 11.36 -4.70
CA ASP A 27 15.79 11.62 -6.14
C ASP A 27 16.66 10.56 -6.79
N LYS A 28 17.65 10.04 -6.06
CA LYS A 28 18.46 8.92 -6.50
C LYS A 28 17.60 7.66 -6.67
N TRP A 29 16.77 7.32 -5.69
CA TRP A 29 15.90 6.14 -5.77
C TRP A 29 14.83 6.24 -6.86
N GLU A 30 14.29 7.44 -7.09
CA GLU A 30 13.38 7.70 -8.22
C GLU A 30 14.08 7.51 -9.58
N GLN A 31 15.35 7.90 -9.69
CA GLN A 31 16.17 7.71 -10.89
C GLN A 31 16.58 6.26 -11.10
N ASP A 32 17.07 5.59 -10.06
CA ASP A 32 17.52 4.18 -10.10
C ASP A 32 16.32 3.23 -10.23
N GLY A 33 15.15 3.69 -9.77
CA GLY A 33 13.92 2.91 -9.70
C GLY A 33 14.01 1.76 -8.71
N ALA A 34 14.75 1.94 -7.62
CA ALA A 34 14.94 0.98 -6.55
C ALA A 34 15.34 1.70 -5.27
N VAL A 35 14.91 1.15 -4.13
CA VAL A 35 15.26 1.62 -2.79
C VAL A 35 16.43 0.78 -2.26
N GLU A 36 17.48 1.45 -1.77
CA GLU A 36 18.65 0.78 -1.20
C GLU A 36 18.31 0.03 0.09
N ARG A 37 18.92 -1.15 0.29
CA ARG A 37 18.56 -2.04 1.40
C ARG A 37 18.89 -1.50 2.79
N PHE A 38 19.85 -0.59 2.92
CA PHE A 38 20.23 -0.06 4.23
C PHE A 38 19.05 0.62 4.95
N ILE A 39 18.16 1.28 4.20
CA ILE A 39 17.04 2.00 4.81
C ILE A 39 16.00 1.03 5.43
N TRP A 40 15.84 -0.15 4.86
CA TRP A 40 14.97 -1.18 5.41
C TRP A 40 15.44 -1.61 6.81
N LYS A 41 16.75 -1.82 6.96
CA LYS A 41 17.35 -2.16 8.25
C LYS A 41 17.13 -1.05 9.27
N ILE A 42 17.34 0.21 8.90
CA ILE A 42 17.09 1.36 9.78
C ILE A 42 15.62 1.43 10.19
N PHE A 43 14.67 1.21 9.26
CA PHE A 43 13.24 1.16 9.60
C PHE A 43 12.92 0.06 10.61
N GLY A 44 13.54 -1.10 10.49
CA GLY A 44 13.41 -2.21 11.45
C GLY A 44 14.02 -1.85 12.81
N GLU A 45 15.24 -1.36 12.86
CA GLU A 45 15.95 -0.94 14.08
C GLU A 45 15.18 0.15 14.85
N MET A 46 14.51 1.07 14.13
CA MET A 46 13.65 2.09 14.71
C MET A 46 12.26 1.57 15.11
N GLY A 47 11.94 0.32 14.83
CA GLY A 47 10.68 -0.32 15.19
C GLY A 47 9.49 0.00 14.26
N TYR A 48 9.70 0.72 13.14
CA TYR A 48 8.61 1.18 12.28
C TYR A 48 7.86 0.04 11.57
N PHE A 49 8.51 -1.09 11.26
CA PHE A 49 7.84 -2.28 10.74
C PHE A 49 7.08 -3.07 11.81
N GLY A 50 7.41 -2.82 13.09
CA GLY A 50 6.79 -3.47 14.23
C GLY A 50 5.56 -2.76 14.82
N ILE A 51 5.14 -1.59 14.31
CA ILE A 51 4.11 -0.73 14.93
C ILE A 51 2.89 -1.53 15.40
N ASN A 52 2.25 -2.31 14.53
CA ASN A 52 1.05 -3.09 14.86
C ASN A 52 1.33 -4.59 15.03
N GLN A 53 2.60 -5.01 14.98
CA GLN A 53 2.95 -6.41 15.11
C GLN A 53 2.98 -6.85 16.58
N PRO A 54 2.68 -8.13 16.89
CA PRO A 54 2.65 -8.60 18.26
C PRO A 54 4.03 -8.54 18.93
N LYS A 55 4.06 -8.20 20.21
CA LYS A 55 5.27 -8.16 21.03
C LYS A 55 6.00 -9.52 21.08
N ALA A 56 5.26 -10.61 21.00
CA ALA A 56 5.82 -11.97 20.94
C ALA A 56 6.80 -12.20 19.80
N TYR A 57 6.69 -11.41 18.71
CA TYR A 57 7.59 -11.49 17.54
C TYR A 57 8.50 -10.26 17.38
N GLY A 58 8.62 -9.45 18.45
CA GLY A 58 9.45 -8.23 18.43
C GLY A 58 8.74 -6.98 17.93
N GLY A 59 7.41 -7.02 17.80
CA GLY A 59 6.59 -5.86 17.46
C GLY A 59 6.30 -4.97 18.68
N LEU A 60 5.67 -3.83 18.42
CA LEU A 60 5.33 -2.81 19.43
C LEU A 60 3.88 -2.92 19.92
N GLU A 61 3.00 -3.55 19.14
CA GLU A 61 1.57 -3.76 19.45
C GLU A 61 0.84 -2.43 19.78
N LEU A 62 1.18 -1.37 19.04
CA LEU A 62 0.58 -0.06 19.19
C LEU A 62 -0.78 0.00 18.49
N ASP A 63 -1.63 0.97 18.88
CA ASP A 63 -2.91 1.17 18.22
C ASP A 63 -2.78 1.66 16.77
N PHE A 64 -3.88 1.60 16.03
CA PHE A 64 -3.87 1.88 14.59
C PHE A 64 -3.59 3.35 14.25
N PHE A 65 -3.71 4.29 15.19
CA PHE A 65 -3.40 5.70 14.93
C PHE A 65 -1.90 5.97 14.76
N TYR A 66 -1.03 5.13 15.33
CA TYR A 66 0.40 5.15 14.96
C TYR A 66 0.61 4.77 13.49
N THR A 67 -0.15 3.79 12.97
CA THR A 67 -0.15 3.47 11.53
C THR A 67 -0.66 4.64 10.68
N VAL A 68 -1.73 5.31 11.11
CA VAL A 68 -2.25 6.50 10.41
C VAL A 68 -1.15 7.55 10.27
N ILE A 69 -0.47 7.89 11.34
CA ILE A 69 0.63 8.86 11.35
C ILE A 69 1.77 8.40 10.45
N PHE A 70 2.19 7.15 10.56
CA PHE A 70 3.24 6.56 9.74
C PHE A 70 2.93 6.71 8.24
N LEU A 71 1.72 6.39 7.82
CA LEU A 71 1.28 6.50 6.43
C LEU A 71 1.22 7.96 5.96
N GLU A 72 0.68 8.87 6.79
CA GLU A 72 0.58 10.29 6.46
C GLU A 72 1.96 10.92 6.24
N GLU A 73 2.90 10.71 7.16
CA GLU A 73 4.23 11.28 7.04
C GLU A 73 5.03 10.68 5.87
N LEU A 74 4.84 9.39 5.57
CA LEU A 74 5.42 8.77 4.36
C LEU A 74 4.95 9.41 3.06
N GLN A 75 3.75 9.99 2.99
CA GLN A 75 3.29 10.67 1.77
C GLN A 75 3.86 12.08 1.60
N LYS A 76 4.29 12.72 2.70
CA LYS A 76 4.82 14.09 2.68
C LYS A 76 6.25 14.20 2.17
N ILE A 77 6.95 13.07 1.97
CA ILE A 77 8.31 13.05 1.40
C ILE A 77 8.35 13.07 -0.13
N ASN A 78 7.20 13.17 -0.79
CA ASN A 78 7.07 13.27 -2.25
C ASN A 78 7.68 12.09 -3.04
N SER A 79 7.56 10.86 -2.55
CA SER A 79 7.88 9.64 -3.29
C SER A 79 6.86 8.56 -2.99
N GLY A 80 5.85 8.46 -3.87
CA GLY A 80 4.84 7.41 -3.78
C GLY A 80 5.41 6.00 -3.97
N GLY A 81 6.50 5.89 -4.75
CA GLY A 81 7.21 4.63 -4.98
C GLY A 81 7.90 4.10 -3.72
N PHE A 82 8.64 4.97 -3.03
CA PHE A 82 9.24 4.60 -1.74
C PHE A 82 8.17 4.23 -0.71
N ALA A 83 7.19 5.10 -0.53
CA ALA A 83 6.09 4.84 0.40
C ALA A 83 5.40 3.51 0.10
N ALA A 84 5.16 3.18 -1.18
CA ALA A 84 4.54 1.93 -1.62
C ALA A 84 5.37 0.70 -1.25
N ASN A 85 6.68 0.74 -1.42
CA ASN A 85 7.56 -0.35 -1.02
C ASN A 85 7.44 -0.64 0.48
N ILE A 86 7.47 0.42 1.30
CA ILE A 86 7.41 0.32 2.76
C ILE A 86 6.05 -0.23 3.22
N TRP A 87 4.93 0.38 2.79
CA TRP A 87 3.63 -0.07 3.28
C TRP A 87 3.18 -1.41 2.66
N ALA A 88 3.62 -1.77 1.43
CA ALA A 88 3.33 -3.09 0.85
C ALA A 88 4.01 -4.21 1.64
N HIS A 89 5.22 -3.99 2.11
CA HIS A 89 5.89 -4.91 3.02
C HIS A 89 5.14 -5.01 4.36
N ALA A 90 4.93 -3.87 5.03
CA ALA A 90 4.39 -3.83 6.40
C ALA A 90 2.92 -4.25 6.48
N TYR A 91 2.07 -3.80 5.54
CA TYR A 91 0.62 -3.96 5.63
C TYR A 91 0.01 -4.93 4.61
N LEU A 92 0.79 -5.47 3.65
CA LEU A 92 0.35 -6.57 2.79
C LEU A 92 1.07 -7.87 3.17
N ALA A 93 2.36 -7.97 2.89
CA ALA A 93 3.11 -9.22 3.10
C ALA A 93 3.13 -9.66 4.58
N MET A 94 3.53 -8.77 5.51
CA MET A 94 3.62 -9.08 6.92
C MET A 94 2.27 -9.34 7.59
N THR A 95 1.18 -8.71 7.09
CA THR A 95 -0.18 -8.96 7.62
C THR A 95 -0.58 -10.41 7.41
N HIS A 96 -0.37 -10.97 6.21
CA HIS A 96 -0.63 -12.38 5.94
C HIS A 96 0.28 -13.30 6.77
N LEU A 97 1.56 -12.96 6.93
CA LEU A 97 2.47 -13.71 7.80
C LEU A 97 1.97 -13.79 9.24
N ASN A 98 1.60 -12.64 9.81
CA ASN A 98 1.16 -12.58 11.20
C ASN A 98 -0.12 -13.39 11.44
N LYS A 99 -1.05 -13.37 10.48
CA LYS A 99 -2.39 -13.96 10.66
C LYS A 99 -2.47 -15.44 10.27
N GLU A 100 -1.87 -15.84 9.15
CA GLU A 100 -2.05 -17.16 8.56
C GLU A 100 -0.82 -18.07 8.67
N ALA A 101 0.39 -17.54 8.91
CA ALA A 101 1.58 -18.37 8.96
C ALA A 101 1.67 -19.20 10.24
N SER A 102 2.22 -20.42 10.12
CA SER A 102 2.58 -21.24 11.29
C SER A 102 3.66 -20.54 12.13
N GLU A 103 3.80 -20.93 13.39
CA GLU A 103 4.83 -20.38 14.27
C GLU A 103 6.24 -20.51 13.65
N GLN A 104 6.55 -21.64 13.03
CA GLN A 104 7.83 -21.86 12.35
C GLN A 104 8.07 -20.83 11.24
N LEU A 105 7.03 -20.52 10.44
CA LEU A 105 7.12 -19.54 9.38
C LEU A 105 7.22 -18.12 9.92
N LYS A 106 6.53 -17.80 11.03
CA LYS A 106 6.65 -16.50 11.70
C LYS A 106 8.07 -16.27 12.21
N TYR A 107 8.67 -17.26 12.86
CA TYR A 107 10.08 -17.15 13.28
C TYR A 107 11.04 -16.98 12.11
N LYS A 108 10.80 -17.69 10.99
CA LYS A 108 11.68 -17.63 9.81
C LYS A 108 11.53 -16.35 8.99
N TYR A 109 10.32 -15.76 8.93
CA TYR A 109 10.02 -14.65 8.01
C TYR A 109 9.49 -13.41 8.71
N LEU A 110 8.55 -13.50 9.67
CA LEU A 110 7.94 -12.33 10.31
C LEU A 110 8.94 -11.57 11.19
N ILE A 111 9.66 -12.26 12.05
CA ILE A 111 10.67 -11.63 12.94
C ILE A 111 11.73 -10.89 12.12
N PRO A 112 12.42 -11.51 11.14
CA PRO A 112 13.38 -10.79 10.31
C PRO A 112 12.76 -9.66 9.47
N SER A 113 11.46 -9.76 9.14
CA SER A 113 10.74 -8.68 8.46
C SER A 113 10.51 -7.47 9.37
N ILE A 114 10.12 -7.70 10.63
CA ILE A 114 10.00 -6.63 11.64
C ILE A 114 11.35 -5.95 11.86
N GLN A 115 12.45 -6.69 11.82
CA GLN A 115 13.81 -6.19 11.97
C GLN A 115 14.38 -5.53 10.70
N GLY A 116 13.62 -5.53 9.59
CA GLY A 116 14.07 -4.96 8.31
C GLY A 116 15.14 -5.78 7.60
N GLU A 117 15.41 -7.01 8.05
CA GLU A 117 16.40 -7.92 7.45
C GLU A 117 15.85 -8.64 6.21
N LYS A 118 14.53 -8.90 6.20
CA LYS A 118 13.84 -9.52 5.06
C LYS A 118 12.74 -8.62 4.54
N ILE A 119 12.65 -8.52 3.22
CA ILE A 119 11.61 -7.79 2.50
C ILE A 119 10.62 -8.79 1.92
N GLY A 120 9.34 -8.60 2.17
CA GLY A 120 8.27 -9.42 1.61
C GLY A 120 7.47 -8.70 0.54
N CYS A 121 6.88 -9.49 -0.36
CA CYS A 121 5.88 -9.03 -1.31
C CYS A 121 4.65 -9.95 -1.34
N LEU A 122 3.52 -9.42 -1.83
CA LEU A 122 2.26 -10.15 -2.00
C LEU A 122 2.00 -10.39 -3.48
N CYS A 123 1.92 -11.66 -3.91
CA CYS A 123 1.78 -12.11 -5.28
C CYS A 123 0.37 -12.65 -5.54
N VAL A 124 -0.59 -11.76 -5.89
CA VAL A 124 -1.99 -12.13 -6.19
C VAL A 124 -2.33 -11.88 -7.65
N SER A 125 -2.18 -10.64 -8.14
CA SER A 125 -2.56 -10.23 -9.50
C SER A 125 -1.80 -11.00 -10.58
N GLU A 126 -2.49 -11.30 -11.69
CA GLU A 126 -1.95 -12.01 -12.85
C GLU A 126 -2.13 -11.22 -14.14
N PRO A 127 -1.34 -11.49 -15.20
CA PRO A 127 -1.49 -10.80 -16.50
C PRO A 127 -2.90 -10.87 -17.09
N PHE A 128 -3.66 -11.90 -16.73
CA PHE A 128 -5.03 -12.14 -17.25
C PHE A 128 -6.13 -11.64 -16.33
N GLY A 129 -5.82 -11.20 -15.10
CA GLY A 129 -6.84 -10.74 -14.16
C GLY A 129 -6.29 -10.13 -12.88
N GLY A 130 -6.51 -8.81 -12.72
CA GLY A 130 -6.28 -8.10 -11.44
C GLY A 130 -7.56 -8.00 -10.61
N SER A 131 -8.67 -7.61 -11.24
CA SER A 131 -9.99 -7.46 -10.57
C SER A 131 -10.66 -8.80 -10.25
N ASP A 132 -10.42 -9.82 -11.06
CA ASP A 132 -10.94 -11.18 -10.86
C ASP A 132 -9.93 -12.06 -10.12
N VAL A 133 -9.81 -11.83 -8.81
CA VAL A 133 -8.90 -12.61 -7.95
C VAL A 133 -9.32 -14.11 -7.91
N ALA A 134 -10.59 -14.42 -8.02
CA ALA A 134 -11.08 -15.81 -8.07
C ALA A 134 -10.65 -16.54 -9.36
N GLY A 135 -10.41 -15.80 -10.43
CA GLY A 135 -10.01 -16.30 -11.74
C GLY A 135 -8.51 -16.50 -11.94
N ILE A 136 -7.66 -16.42 -10.89
CA ILE A 136 -6.23 -16.67 -11.02
C ILE A 136 -5.94 -18.04 -11.66
N ARG A 137 -4.85 -18.15 -12.40
CA ARG A 137 -4.48 -19.35 -13.16
C ARG A 137 -3.18 -20.01 -12.65
N THR A 138 -2.39 -19.33 -11.83
CA THR A 138 -1.23 -19.92 -11.16
C THR A 138 -1.67 -21.12 -10.35
N THR A 139 -1.04 -22.27 -10.56
CA THR A 139 -1.36 -23.55 -9.89
C THR A 139 -0.27 -23.92 -8.89
N ALA A 140 -0.66 -24.67 -7.87
CA ALA A 140 0.26 -25.32 -6.92
C ALA A 140 -0.20 -26.78 -6.78
N ILE A 141 0.38 -27.66 -7.59
CA ILE A 141 -0.03 -29.06 -7.64
C ILE A 141 0.77 -29.87 -6.61
N ARG A 142 0.08 -30.59 -5.72
CA ARG A 142 0.70 -31.41 -4.67
C ARG A 142 1.50 -32.56 -5.26
N LYS A 143 2.72 -32.73 -4.76
CA LYS A 143 3.61 -33.84 -5.10
C LYS A 143 4.30 -34.32 -3.81
N SER A 144 3.80 -35.41 -3.27
CA SER A 144 4.25 -35.96 -1.96
C SER A 144 4.09 -34.91 -0.85
N ASP A 145 5.18 -34.51 -0.21
CA ASP A 145 5.30 -33.53 0.87
C ASP A 145 5.57 -32.08 0.38
N SER A 146 5.37 -31.85 -0.90
CA SER A 146 5.68 -30.58 -1.55
C SER A 146 4.59 -30.19 -2.56
N TYR A 147 4.67 -28.95 -3.07
CA TYR A 147 3.88 -28.44 -4.18
C TYR A 147 4.78 -27.98 -5.31
N ILE A 148 4.32 -28.14 -6.54
CA ILE A 148 4.95 -27.57 -7.72
C ILE A 148 4.11 -26.37 -8.17
N ILE A 149 4.69 -25.16 -8.08
CA ILE A 149 4.03 -23.92 -8.49
C ILE A 149 4.39 -23.59 -9.93
N ASN A 150 3.37 -23.34 -10.78
CA ASN A 150 3.49 -22.90 -12.14
C ASN A 150 2.52 -21.75 -12.43
N GLY A 151 2.99 -20.71 -13.13
CA GLY A 151 2.18 -19.56 -13.50
C GLY A 151 2.95 -18.25 -13.55
N SER A 152 2.23 -17.14 -13.48
CA SER A 152 2.83 -15.81 -13.49
C SER A 152 2.02 -14.82 -12.64
N LYS A 153 2.71 -13.85 -12.05
CA LYS A 153 2.15 -12.73 -11.30
C LYS A 153 2.63 -11.41 -11.87
N THR A 154 1.79 -10.37 -11.82
CA THR A 154 2.13 -9.06 -12.38
C THR A 154 1.75 -7.93 -11.44
N PHE A 155 2.40 -6.77 -11.63
CA PHE A 155 2.24 -5.59 -10.80
C PHE A 155 2.62 -5.80 -9.33
N ILE A 156 3.63 -6.64 -9.07
CA ILE A 156 4.05 -6.99 -7.72
C ILE A 156 5.06 -5.97 -7.19
N THR A 157 4.63 -5.17 -6.24
CA THR A 157 5.49 -4.24 -5.49
C THR A 157 6.50 -5.04 -4.66
N ASN A 158 7.75 -4.63 -4.60
CA ASN A 158 8.90 -5.34 -4.04
C ASN A 158 9.24 -6.66 -4.76
N GLY A 159 8.70 -6.91 -5.96
CA GLY A 159 8.80 -8.21 -6.63
C GLY A 159 10.21 -8.60 -7.11
N VAL A 160 11.09 -7.61 -7.36
CA VAL A 160 12.49 -7.86 -7.76
C VAL A 160 13.38 -8.08 -6.54
N TYR A 161 13.25 -7.21 -5.53
CA TYR A 161 14.18 -7.12 -4.41
C TYR A 161 13.68 -7.78 -3.12
N SER A 162 12.51 -8.41 -3.13
CA SER A 162 12.03 -9.19 -1.98
C SER A 162 12.92 -10.39 -1.67
N ASP A 163 12.93 -10.79 -0.40
CA ASP A 163 13.58 -12.03 0.06
C ASP A 163 12.61 -13.21 0.03
N TYR A 164 11.31 -12.92 0.22
CA TYR A 164 10.24 -13.90 0.17
C TYR A 164 8.97 -13.31 -0.45
N MET A 165 8.12 -14.18 -0.93
CA MET A 165 6.84 -13.86 -1.57
C MET A 165 5.70 -14.62 -0.89
N VAL A 166 4.59 -13.95 -0.62
CA VAL A 166 3.31 -14.58 -0.30
C VAL A 166 2.57 -14.79 -1.60
N VAL A 167 2.47 -16.03 -2.05
CA VAL A 167 1.98 -16.40 -3.39
C VAL A 167 0.61 -17.05 -3.30
N ALA A 168 -0.39 -16.47 -3.98
CA ALA A 168 -1.69 -17.08 -4.18
C ALA A 168 -1.64 -18.03 -5.38
N ALA A 169 -2.00 -19.30 -5.20
CA ALA A 169 -2.03 -20.30 -6.25
C ALA A 169 -3.19 -21.29 -6.06
N LYS A 170 -3.69 -21.87 -7.14
CA LYS A 170 -4.74 -22.90 -7.10
C LYS A 170 -4.14 -24.26 -6.75
N THR A 171 -4.53 -24.80 -5.62
CA THR A 171 -4.29 -26.22 -5.24
C THR A 171 -5.37 -27.13 -5.81
N ASP A 172 -6.57 -26.58 -6.02
CA ASP A 172 -7.67 -27.25 -6.73
C ASP A 172 -8.24 -26.31 -7.82
N PRO A 173 -7.87 -26.48 -9.10
CA PRO A 173 -8.37 -25.66 -10.20
C PRO A 173 -9.88 -25.70 -10.39
N GLU A 174 -10.56 -26.82 -10.06
CA GLU A 174 -11.99 -27.03 -10.26
C GLU A 174 -12.83 -26.35 -9.16
N ALA A 175 -12.28 -26.16 -7.97
CA ALA A 175 -12.98 -25.58 -6.83
C ALA A 175 -13.14 -24.04 -6.91
N LYS A 176 -12.79 -23.40 -8.05
CA LYS A 176 -12.89 -21.93 -8.26
C LYS A 176 -12.12 -21.17 -7.15
N HIS A 177 -12.82 -20.23 -6.45
CA HIS A 177 -12.22 -19.45 -5.37
C HIS A 177 -11.87 -20.29 -4.13
N LYS A 178 -12.56 -21.41 -3.89
CA LYS A 178 -12.27 -22.34 -2.79
C LYS A 178 -11.06 -23.23 -3.05
N GLY A 179 -10.50 -23.20 -4.23
CA GLY A 179 -9.27 -23.93 -4.57
C GLY A 179 -7.99 -23.08 -4.44
N ILE A 180 -8.08 -21.84 -3.98
CA ILE A 180 -6.91 -20.94 -3.85
C ILE A 180 -6.29 -21.12 -2.47
N SER A 181 -4.97 -21.30 -2.44
CA SER A 181 -4.15 -21.39 -1.23
C SER A 181 -3.04 -20.34 -1.24
N LEU A 182 -2.47 -20.04 -0.09
CA LEU A 182 -1.33 -19.13 0.05
C LEU A 182 -0.08 -19.90 0.43
N PHE A 183 1.04 -19.51 -0.18
CA PHE A 183 2.36 -20.11 0.07
C PHE A 183 3.39 -19.03 0.34
N ILE A 184 4.31 -19.28 1.26
CA ILE A 184 5.56 -18.50 1.36
C ILE A 184 6.60 -19.15 0.47
N VAL A 185 7.16 -18.36 -0.44
CA VAL A 185 8.19 -18.83 -1.39
C VAL A 185 9.41 -17.92 -1.28
N ASP A 186 10.58 -18.50 -0.99
CA ASP A 186 11.85 -17.77 -1.00
C ASP A 186 12.13 -17.26 -2.43
N ARG A 187 12.48 -15.96 -2.58
CA ARG A 187 12.67 -15.30 -3.88
C ARG A 187 13.68 -16.00 -4.78
N ASN A 188 14.73 -16.58 -4.18
CA ASN A 188 15.82 -17.23 -4.88
C ASN A 188 15.56 -18.73 -5.19
N THR A 189 14.32 -19.20 -5.01
CA THR A 189 13.96 -20.58 -5.36
C THR A 189 14.11 -20.79 -6.87
N LYS A 190 14.72 -21.91 -7.26
CA LYS A 190 14.90 -22.28 -8.67
C LYS A 190 13.57 -22.28 -9.42
N GLY A 191 13.55 -21.74 -10.63
CA GLY A 191 12.35 -21.63 -11.45
C GLY A 191 11.63 -20.28 -11.31
N ILE A 192 12.12 -19.34 -10.49
CA ILE A 192 11.53 -18.01 -10.34
C ILE A 192 12.34 -16.99 -11.14
N THR A 193 11.64 -16.28 -12.02
CA THR A 193 12.18 -15.13 -12.76
C THR A 193 11.33 -13.90 -12.45
N ALA A 194 11.96 -12.77 -12.12
CA ALA A 194 11.26 -11.49 -11.93
C ALA A 194 11.83 -10.43 -12.87
N THR A 195 10.93 -9.72 -13.55
CA THR A 195 11.25 -8.65 -14.48
C THR A 195 10.61 -7.35 -14.01
N LYS A 196 11.43 -6.29 -13.86
CA LYS A 196 10.95 -4.97 -13.48
C LYS A 196 10.08 -4.37 -14.56
N LEU A 197 8.95 -3.78 -14.19
CA LEU A 197 8.02 -3.10 -15.08
C LEU A 197 8.28 -1.59 -15.14
N ASN A 198 8.19 -1.01 -16.34
CA ASN A 198 8.21 0.44 -16.52
C ASN A 198 6.83 1.04 -16.21
N LYS A 199 6.80 2.09 -15.40
CA LYS A 199 5.57 2.70 -14.87
C LYS A 199 5.51 4.19 -15.13
N LEU A 200 4.30 4.74 -15.14
CA LEU A 200 4.06 6.18 -15.20
C LEU A 200 4.61 6.89 -13.94
N GLY A 201 4.24 6.41 -12.76
CA GLY A 201 4.64 6.90 -11.45
C GLY A 201 5.21 5.80 -10.56
N TRP A 202 5.42 6.10 -9.27
CA TRP A 202 6.06 5.20 -8.30
C TRP A 202 7.40 4.68 -8.80
N LYS A 203 8.21 5.57 -9.36
CA LYS A 203 9.46 5.15 -10.03
C LYS A 203 10.46 4.50 -9.08
N ALA A 204 10.56 4.97 -7.84
CA ALA A 204 11.40 4.37 -6.80
C ALA A 204 11.00 2.92 -6.44
N SER A 205 9.78 2.46 -6.83
CA SER A 205 9.34 1.08 -6.60
C SER A 205 9.79 0.15 -7.72
N ASP A 206 10.17 -1.06 -7.34
CA ASP A 206 10.63 -2.14 -8.23
C ASP A 206 9.51 -3.05 -8.74
N THR A 207 8.29 -2.56 -8.88
CA THR A 207 7.12 -3.33 -9.35
C THR A 207 7.47 -4.29 -10.48
N ALA A 208 7.14 -5.58 -10.32
CA ALA A 208 7.60 -6.65 -11.19
C ALA A 208 6.47 -7.49 -11.79
N GLU A 209 6.81 -8.14 -12.88
CA GLU A 209 6.22 -9.39 -13.36
C GLU A 209 7.09 -10.55 -12.87
N ILE A 210 6.45 -11.62 -12.34
CA ILE A 210 7.13 -12.79 -11.78
C ILE A 210 6.60 -14.04 -12.48
N ALA A 211 7.50 -14.85 -13.02
CA ALA A 211 7.20 -16.15 -13.60
C ALA A 211 7.64 -17.27 -12.66
N PHE A 212 6.81 -18.30 -12.54
CA PHE A 212 7.04 -19.53 -11.80
C PHE A 212 7.06 -20.70 -12.80
N ASP A 213 8.19 -21.37 -12.94
CA ASP A 213 8.38 -22.53 -13.81
C ASP A 213 8.87 -23.72 -12.95
N ASN A 214 7.95 -24.65 -12.68
CA ASN A 214 8.20 -25.85 -11.88
C ASN A 214 8.86 -25.55 -10.51
N VAL A 215 8.40 -24.51 -9.82
CA VAL A 215 8.92 -24.08 -8.53
C VAL A 215 8.49 -25.05 -7.44
N LEU A 216 9.46 -25.76 -6.85
CA LEU A 216 9.21 -26.72 -5.77
C LEU A 216 9.13 -25.98 -4.43
N VAL A 217 8.03 -26.18 -3.71
CA VAL A 217 7.75 -25.55 -2.42
C VAL A 217 7.32 -26.63 -1.42
N SER A 218 7.94 -26.71 -0.25
CA SER A 218 7.55 -27.64 0.81
C SER A 218 6.10 -27.38 1.28
N GLU A 219 5.38 -28.43 1.67
CA GLU A 219 4.06 -28.30 2.29
C GLU A 219 4.08 -27.46 3.58
N GLN A 220 5.22 -27.42 4.28
CA GLN A 220 5.41 -26.59 5.46
C GLN A 220 5.34 -25.07 5.17
N ASN A 221 5.46 -24.68 3.90
CA ASN A 221 5.35 -23.31 3.45
C ASN A 221 3.90 -22.90 3.08
N LEU A 222 2.94 -23.81 3.22
CA LEU A 222 1.51 -23.48 3.11
C LEU A 222 1.11 -22.59 4.29
N MET A 223 0.41 -21.51 4.01
CA MET A 223 -0.10 -20.56 4.99
C MET A 223 -1.56 -20.84 5.30
N GLY A 224 -1.86 -21.10 6.56
CA GLY A 224 -3.21 -21.46 7.00
C GLY A 224 -3.69 -22.81 6.41
N GLU A 225 -4.95 -22.89 6.08
CA GLU A 225 -5.60 -24.07 5.52
C GLU A 225 -5.58 -24.07 4.00
N GLU A 226 -5.40 -25.23 3.39
CA GLU A 226 -5.48 -25.42 1.94
C GLU A 226 -6.90 -25.07 1.45
N GLY A 227 -6.97 -24.28 0.37
CA GLY A 227 -8.24 -23.80 -0.20
C GLY A 227 -8.80 -22.51 0.44
N PHE A 228 -8.26 -22.01 1.53
CA PHE A 228 -8.74 -20.81 2.22
C PHE A 228 -8.03 -19.51 1.80
N GLY A 229 -7.07 -19.57 0.90
CA GLY A 229 -6.28 -18.41 0.49
C GLY A 229 -7.10 -17.25 -0.05
N PHE A 230 -8.18 -17.50 -0.79
CA PHE A 230 -9.07 -16.44 -1.24
C PHE A 230 -9.75 -15.71 -0.06
N SER A 231 -10.19 -16.46 0.93
CA SER A 231 -10.80 -15.89 2.15
C SER A 231 -9.84 -14.99 2.89
N TYR A 232 -8.59 -15.45 3.11
CA TYR A 232 -7.54 -14.68 3.76
C TYR A 232 -7.24 -13.38 3.01
N ILE A 233 -7.08 -13.43 1.68
CA ILE A 233 -6.86 -12.24 0.85
C ILE A 233 -8.01 -11.23 1.00
N MET A 234 -9.26 -11.70 0.94
CA MET A 234 -10.42 -10.82 1.05
C MET A 234 -10.54 -10.14 2.42
N GLN A 235 -10.16 -10.84 3.50
CA GLN A 235 -10.11 -10.27 4.86
C GLN A 235 -9.14 -9.09 4.96
N HIS A 236 -7.94 -9.26 4.41
CA HIS A 236 -6.90 -8.25 4.56
C HIS A 236 -7.05 -7.09 3.58
N PHE A 237 -7.83 -7.24 2.52
CA PHE A 237 -8.13 -6.14 1.59
C PHE A 237 -8.87 -4.95 2.24
N ALA A 238 -9.54 -5.13 3.38
CA ALA A 238 -10.12 -4.01 4.12
C ALA A 238 -9.02 -3.09 4.67
N LEU A 239 -7.96 -3.67 5.24
CA LEU A 239 -6.78 -2.91 5.69
C LEU A 239 -6.08 -2.21 4.52
N GLU A 240 -5.82 -2.93 3.42
CA GLU A 240 -5.20 -2.36 2.22
C GLU A 240 -5.97 -1.13 1.71
N ARG A 241 -7.30 -1.21 1.61
CA ARG A 241 -8.14 -0.10 1.17
C ARG A 241 -8.05 1.09 2.11
N LEU A 242 -8.05 0.86 3.43
CA LEU A 242 -7.89 1.93 4.42
C LEU A 242 -6.52 2.59 4.31
N VAL A 243 -5.44 1.81 4.19
CA VAL A 243 -4.07 2.30 3.93
C VAL A 243 -4.04 3.18 2.69
N MET A 244 -4.66 2.76 1.58
CA MET A 244 -4.71 3.55 0.35
C MET A 244 -5.55 4.82 0.49
N GLY A 245 -6.63 4.80 1.26
CA GLY A 245 -7.45 5.97 1.57
C GLY A 245 -6.68 7.01 2.38
N ILE A 246 -5.93 6.56 3.40
CA ILE A 246 -5.06 7.41 4.22
C ILE A 246 -3.94 8.01 3.38
N ASN A 247 -3.24 7.20 2.60
CA ASN A 247 -2.19 7.66 1.69
C ASN A 247 -2.70 8.72 0.71
N ALA A 248 -3.92 8.55 0.20
CA ALA A 248 -4.50 9.47 -0.79
C ALA A 248 -4.80 10.85 -0.17
N HIS A 249 -5.44 10.92 1.01
CA HIS A 249 -5.72 12.23 1.62
C HIS A 249 -4.43 12.94 2.05
N ALA A 250 -3.46 12.21 2.60
CA ALA A 250 -2.19 12.79 3.02
C ALA A 250 -1.38 13.37 1.85
N ARG A 251 -1.39 12.69 0.69
CA ARG A 251 -0.76 13.18 -0.53
C ARG A 251 -1.46 14.43 -1.08
N ALA A 252 -2.79 14.47 -1.04
CA ALA A 252 -3.56 15.63 -1.43
C ALA A 252 -3.32 16.82 -0.48
N GLU A 253 -3.26 16.58 0.83
CA GLU A 253 -2.90 17.59 1.84
C GLU A 253 -1.54 18.20 1.53
N TYR A 254 -0.52 17.37 1.29
CA TYR A 254 0.81 17.85 0.91
C TYR A 254 0.79 18.73 -0.36
N ALA A 255 0.00 18.35 -1.37
CA ALA A 255 -0.14 19.14 -2.59
C ALA A 255 -0.77 20.51 -2.33
N VAL A 256 -1.78 20.58 -1.48
CA VAL A 256 -2.45 21.85 -1.11
C VAL A 256 -1.49 22.73 -0.30
N ASP A 257 -0.78 22.16 0.68
CA ASP A 257 0.18 22.88 1.50
C ASP A 257 1.30 23.50 0.63
N TYR A 258 1.81 22.73 -0.33
CA TYR A 258 2.80 23.22 -1.28
C TYR A 258 2.25 24.35 -2.18
N ALA A 259 1.03 24.19 -2.70
CA ALA A 259 0.38 25.21 -3.51
C ALA A 259 0.14 26.51 -2.71
N LEU A 260 -0.29 26.41 -1.46
CA LEU A 260 -0.46 27.56 -0.56
C LEU A 260 0.85 28.34 -0.37
N LYS A 261 1.95 27.62 -0.09
CA LYS A 261 3.26 28.23 0.04
C LYS A 261 3.70 28.93 -1.24
N TYR A 262 3.55 28.27 -2.39
CA TYR A 262 3.88 28.84 -3.68
C TYR A 262 3.04 30.09 -3.98
N MET A 263 1.76 30.08 -3.68
CA MET A 263 0.86 31.23 -3.90
C MET A 263 1.18 32.43 -3.00
N ASP A 264 1.78 32.19 -1.82
CA ASP A 264 2.24 33.28 -0.93
C ASP A 264 3.54 33.92 -1.43
N GLU A 265 4.36 33.19 -2.14
CA GLU A 265 5.66 33.67 -2.67
C GLU A 265 5.52 34.28 -4.08
N ARG A 266 4.70 33.67 -4.94
CA ARG A 266 4.60 34.04 -6.35
C ARG A 266 3.75 35.28 -6.58
N GLN A 267 4.27 36.22 -7.37
CA GLN A 267 3.54 37.44 -7.80
C GLN A 267 3.22 37.40 -9.29
N ALA A 268 2.05 37.93 -9.64
CA ALA A 268 1.59 38.20 -11.01
C ALA A 268 0.66 39.39 -11.00
N PHE A 269 0.67 40.22 -12.06
CA PHE A 269 -0.14 41.41 -12.18
C PHE A 269 -0.07 42.35 -10.97
N GLY A 270 1.15 42.46 -10.37
CA GLY A 270 1.43 43.39 -9.28
C GLY A 270 1.00 42.97 -7.88
N LYS A 271 0.53 41.71 -7.69
CA LYS A 271 0.13 41.14 -6.38
C LYS A 271 0.42 39.66 -6.26
N LYS A 272 0.40 39.12 -5.02
CA LYS A 272 0.58 37.71 -4.78
C LYS A 272 -0.58 36.87 -5.34
N LEU A 273 -0.30 35.60 -5.69
CA LEU A 273 -1.35 34.71 -6.21
C LEU A 273 -2.47 34.47 -5.20
N ASN A 274 -2.16 34.43 -3.90
CA ASN A 274 -3.15 34.26 -2.83
C ASN A 274 -4.06 35.49 -2.62
N GLU A 275 -3.87 36.59 -3.34
CA GLU A 275 -4.74 37.76 -3.34
C GLU A 275 -5.83 37.71 -4.44
N PHE A 276 -5.73 36.76 -5.39
CA PHE A 276 -6.74 36.58 -6.43
C PHE A 276 -7.91 35.74 -5.94
N GLN A 277 -9.11 36.29 -5.92
CA GLN A 277 -10.32 35.63 -5.40
C GLN A 277 -10.56 34.26 -6.04
N ALA A 278 -10.42 34.14 -7.37
CA ALA A 278 -10.64 32.89 -8.09
C ALA A 278 -9.68 31.75 -7.61
N LEU A 279 -8.41 32.09 -7.30
CA LEU A 279 -7.44 31.10 -6.81
C LEU A 279 -7.69 30.74 -5.34
N ARG A 280 -8.12 31.72 -4.54
CA ARG A 280 -8.54 31.48 -3.15
C ARG A 280 -9.74 30.54 -3.07
N HIS A 281 -10.71 30.67 -3.97
CA HIS A 281 -11.87 29.77 -4.03
C HIS A 281 -11.44 28.33 -4.38
N LYS A 282 -10.52 28.15 -5.32
CA LYS A 282 -9.94 26.82 -5.63
C LYS A 282 -9.29 26.18 -4.41
N ILE A 283 -8.49 26.92 -3.66
CA ILE A 283 -7.88 26.41 -2.40
C ILE A 283 -8.97 26.02 -1.39
N ALA A 284 -9.98 26.83 -1.19
CA ALA A 284 -11.07 26.53 -0.26
C ALA A 284 -11.83 25.25 -0.65
N GLU A 285 -12.08 25.02 -1.94
CA GLU A 285 -12.69 23.79 -2.44
C GLU A 285 -11.80 22.58 -2.24
N MET A 286 -10.47 22.69 -2.51
CA MET A 286 -9.51 21.60 -2.31
C MET A 286 -9.42 21.22 -0.83
N LEU A 287 -9.23 22.20 0.07
CA LEU A 287 -9.19 21.99 1.51
C LEU A 287 -10.45 21.28 2.02
N SER A 288 -11.65 21.77 1.60
CA SER A 288 -12.92 21.18 2.02
C SER A 288 -13.02 19.69 1.65
N ARG A 289 -12.55 19.30 0.47
CA ARG A 289 -12.57 17.90 0.03
C ARG A 289 -11.54 17.05 0.76
N VAL A 290 -10.34 17.60 0.99
CA VAL A 290 -9.26 16.90 1.74
C VAL A 290 -9.72 16.63 3.16
N ASP A 291 -10.23 17.66 3.87
CA ASP A 291 -10.67 17.55 5.25
C ASP A 291 -11.82 16.55 5.41
N MET A 292 -12.80 16.56 4.51
CA MET A 292 -13.90 15.58 4.53
C MET A 292 -13.37 14.14 4.39
N CYS A 293 -12.46 13.88 3.45
CA CYS A 293 -11.88 12.54 3.26
C CYS A 293 -11.02 12.13 4.47
N LYS A 294 -10.23 13.06 5.00
CA LYS A 294 -9.37 12.85 6.17
C LYS A 294 -10.18 12.45 7.41
N GLU A 295 -11.21 13.23 7.75
CA GLU A 295 -12.09 12.93 8.88
C GLU A 295 -12.83 11.59 8.70
N TYR A 296 -13.29 11.28 7.49
CA TYR A 296 -13.91 10.00 7.22
C TYR A 296 -12.92 8.85 7.41
N ASN A 297 -11.67 8.99 6.95
CA ASN A 297 -10.62 7.99 7.14
C ASN A 297 -10.28 7.79 8.61
N TYR A 298 -10.21 8.85 9.41
CA TYR A 298 -9.98 8.77 10.85
C TYR A 298 -11.13 8.06 11.59
N SER A 299 -12.37 8.35 11.20
CA SER A 299 -13.54 7.64 11.74
C SER A 299 -13.48 6.13 11.46
N ILE A 300 -13.07 5.75 10.26
CA ILE A 300 -12.90 4.33 9.89
C ILE A 300 -11.72 3.71 10.63
N ALA A 301 -10.58 4.43 10.71
CA ALA A 301 -9.40 3.98 11.45
C ALA A 301 -9.73 3.67 12.92
N LYS A 302 -10.56 4.51 13.55
CA LYS A 302 -11.07 4.26 14.91
C LYS A 302 -11.88 2.96 14.98
N ARG A 303 -12.84 2.79 14.09
CA ARG A 303 -13.68 1.58 14.03
C ARG A 303 -12.87 0.33 13.74
N PHE A 304 -11.87 0.43 12.86
CA PHE A 304 -10.93 -0.65 12.55
C PHE A 304 -10.09 -1.01 13.77
N ASN A 305 -9.56 -0.01 14.48
CA ASN A 305 -8.82 -0.19 15.73
C ASN A 305 -9.67 -0.88 16.82
N ASP A 306 -10.96 -0.58 16.86
CA ASP A 306 -11.93 -1.19 17.79
C ASP A 306 -12.37 -2.61 17.31
N GLY A 307 -11.76 -3.18 16.29
CA GLY A 307 -12.05 -4.52 15.75
C GLY A 307 -13.38 -4.64 15.00
N GLN A 308 -13.98 -3.52 14.58
CA GLN A 308 -15.25 -3.54 13.88
C GLN A 308 -15.08 -3.96 12.41
N TYR A 309 -16.13 -4.58 11.86
CA TYR A 309 -16.22 -4.87 10.44
C TYR A 309 -16.43 -3.58 9.62
N VAL A 310 -15.51 -3.26 8.72
CA VAL A 310 -15.48 -1.97 8.01
C VAL A 310 -15.28 -2.10 6.48
N VAL A 311 -15.60 -3.24 5.89
CA VAL A 311 -15.33 -3.50 4.44
C VAL A 311 -16.05 -2.51 3.52
N LYS A 312 -17.31 -2.16 3.82
CA LYS A 312 -18.03 -1.15 3.04
C LYS A 312 -17.37 0.22 3.20
N GLU A 313 -17.08 0.61 4.42
CA GLU A 313 -16.52 1.90 4.76
C GLU A 313 -15.12 2.09 4.18
N THR A 314 -14.25 1.09 4.25
CA THR A 314 -12.91 1.14 3.65
C THR A 314 -12.97 1.17 2.12
N SER A 315 -13.97 0.52 1.52
CA SER A 315 -14.24 0.61 0.07
C SER A 315 -14.67 2.01 -0.33
N ILE A 316 -15.54 2.67 0.45
CA ILE A 316 -15.95 4.08 0.24
C ILE A 316 -14.75 5.00 0.44
N SER A 317 -13.98 4.82 1.53
CA SER A 317 -12.77 5.58 1.82
C SER A 317 -11.81 5.59 0.63
N LYS A 318 -11.40 4.42 0.18
CA LYS A 318 -10.47 4.27 -0.93
C LYS A 318 -11.02 4.87 -2.22
N LEU A 319 -12.30 4.62 -2.55
CA LEU A 319 -12.94 5.16 -3.75
C LEU A 319 -12.94 6.69 -3.77
N LEU A 320 -13.38 7.31 -2.67
CA LEU A 320 -13.53 8.76 -2.60
C LEU A 320 -12.18 9.47 -2.40
N SER A 321 -11.33 8.96 -1.50
CA SER A 321 -10.04 9.61 -1.22
C SER A 321 -9.09 9.57 -2.41
N THR A 322 -9.04 8.46 -3.17
CA THR A 322 -8.16 8.38 -4.35
C THR A 322 -8.67 9.26 -5.50
N LYS A 323 -9.98 9.35 -5.70
CA LYS A 323 -10.57 10.27 -6.68
C LYS A 323 -10.30 11.72 -6.29
N MET A 324 -10.55 12.07 -5.03
CA MET A 324 -10.27 13.40 -4.49
C MET A 324 -8.80 13.79 -4.66
N ALA A 325 -7.87 12.86 -4.36
CA ALA A 325 -6.44 13.13 -4.51
C ALA A 325 -6.03 13.43 -5.96
N ASP A 326 -6.55 12.67 -6.95
CA ASP A 326 -6.30 12.93 -8.36
C ASP A 326 -6.78 14.35 -8.76
N GLU A 327 -8.00 14.74 -8.35
CA GLU A 327 -8.59 16.04 -8.66
C GLU A 327 -7.83 17.18 -7.98
N VAL A 328 -7.51 17.04 -6.68
CA VAL A 328 -6.81 18.07 -5.90
C VAL A 328 -5.39 18.28 -6.39
N ILE A 329 -4.64 17.20 -6.66
CA ILE A 329 -3.27 17.31 -7.14
C ILE A 329 -3.23 17.93 -8.54
N TYR A 330 -4.18 17.59 -9.41
CA TYR A 330 -4.33 18.23 -10.72
C TYR A 330 -4.55 19.75 -10.60
N GLU A 331 -5.48 20.19 -9.73
CA GLU A 331 -5.74 21.59 -9.48
C GLU A 331 -4.56 22.32 -8.81
N ALA A 332 -3.88 21.66 -7.86
CA ALA A 332 -2.68 22.21 -7.22
C ALA A 332 -1.54 22.42 -8.24
N LEU A 333 -1.31 21.47 -9.14
CA LEU A 333 -0.36 21.62 -10.24
C LEU A 333 -0.70 22.82 -11.11
N GLN A 334 -1.98 22.98 -11.46
CA GLN A 334 -2.46 24.11 -12.27
C GLN A 334 -2.18 25.46 -11.61
N LEU A 335 -2.24 25.56 -10.28
CA LEU A 335 -1.92 26.78 -9.53
C LEU A 335 -0.45 27.20 -9.66
N LEU A 336 0.46 26.25 -9.88
CA LEU A 336 1.88 26.54 -10.12
C LEU A 336 2.17 26.97 -11.57
N GLY A 337 1.20 26.80 -12.50
CA GLY A 337 1.40 27.09 -13.91
C GLY A 337 2.53 26.27 -14.52
N GLY A 338 3.39 26.89 -15.33
CA GLY A 338 4.50 26.19 -15.99
C GLY A 338 5.46 25.49 -15.02
N TYR A 339 5.66 26.01 -13.83
CA TYR A 339 6.50 25.38 -12.83
C TYR A 339 5.91 24.07 -12.29
N GLY A 340 4.58 23.93 -12.24
CA GLY A 340 3.94 22.68 -11.87
C GLY A 340 4.23 21.51 -12.82
N TYR A 341 4.57 21.82 -14.08
CA TYR A 341 4.88 20.83 -15.11
C TYR A 341 6.36 20.39 -15.13
N MET A 342 7.23 21.11 -14.40
CA MET A 342 8.67 20.81 -14.34
C MET A 342 8.99 19.75 -13.27
N GLU A 343 9.93 18.86 -13.58
CA GLU A 343 10.38 17.78 -12.67
C GLU A 343 11.09 18.29 -11.41
N ASP A 344 11.63 19.51 -11.44
CA ASP A 344 12.26 20.17 -10.29
C ASP A 344 11.25 20.54 -9.19
N TYR A 345 9.96 20.49 -9.50
CA TYR A 345 8.86 20.77 -8.59
C TYR A 345 8.09 19.49 -8.23
N PRO A 346 7.56 19.38 -7.00
CA PRO A 346 6.96 18.13 -6.53
C PRO A 346 5.69 17.72 -7.29
N MET A 347 4.99 18.65 -7.93
CA MET A 347 3.67 18.42 -8.51
C MET A 347 3.66 17.43 -9.66
N ALA A 348 4.69 17.44 -10.53
CA ALA A 348 4.80 16.51 -11.65
C ALA A 348 4.90 15.05 -11.15
N ARG A 349 5.72 14.80 -10.12
CA ARG A 349 5.84 13.49 -9.45
C ARG A 349 4.54 13.10 -8.76
N LEU A 350 3.96 14.00 -7.97
CA LEU A 350 2.69 13.78 -7.27
C LEU A 350 1.56 13.38 -8.24
N LEU A 351 1.43 14.08 -9.36
CA LEU A 351 0.40 13.80 -10.36
C LEU A 351 0.55 12.38 -10.95
N ARG A 352 1.78 11.98 -11.29
CA ARG A 352 2.02 10.63 -11.80
C ARG A 352 1.75 9.56 -10.74
N ASP A 353 2.15 9.82 -9.51
CA ASP A 353 2.06 8.86 -8.41
C ASP A 353 0.62 8.69 -7.91
N SER A 354 -0.19 9.76 -7.94
CA SER A 354 -1.59 9.69 -7.49
C SER A 354 -2.44 8.83 -8.41
N ARG A 355 -2.11 8.81 -9.72
CA ARG A 355 -2.94 8.14 -10.74
C ARG A 355 -3.14 6.65 -10.50
N LEU A 356 -2.22 6.00 -9.81
CA LEU A 356 -2.40 4.59 -9.43
C LEU A 356 -3.51 4.38 -8.38
N GLY A 357 -3.83 5.39 -7.59
CA GLY A 357 -4.83 5.31 -6.52
C GLY A 357 -6.16 4.70 -6.94
N PRO A 358 -6.84 5.19 -7.99
CA PRO A 358 -8.09 4.60 -8.50
C PRO A 358 -7.95 3.21 -9.13
N ILE A 359 -6.72 2.72 -9.39
CA ILE A 359 -6.44 1.48 -10.12
C ILE A 359 -6.04 0.33 -9.18
N GLY A 360 -5.00 0.53 -8.35
CA GLY A 360 -4.47 -0.49 -7.44
C GLY A 360 -5.39 -0.77 -6.25
N GLY A 361 -5.24 -1.90 -5.55
CA GLY A 361 -6.06 -2.25 -4.38
C GLY A 361 -7.56 -2.38 -4.64
N GLY A 362 -7.93 -2.79 -5.87
CA GLY A 362 -9.29 -2.81 -6.41
C GLY A 362 -9.64 -1.51 -7.14
N THR A 363 -9.98 -1.62 -8.44
CA THR A 363 -10.35 -0.46 -9.24
C THR A 363 -11.60 0.25 -8.68
N SER A 364 -11.79 1.52 -9.06
CA SER A 364 -12.98 2.28 -8.66
C SER A 364 -14.30 1.53 -8.98
N GLU A 365 -14.33 0.80 -10.10
CA GLU A 365 -15.48 0.00 -10.54
C GLU A 365 -15.72 -1.19 -9.61
N ILE A 366 -14.67 -1.91 -9.22
CA ILE A 366 -14.75 -3.01 -8.24
C ILE A 366 -15.22 -2.52 -6.88
N LEU A 367 -14.74 -1.36 -6.42
CA LEU A 367 -15.21 -0.80 -5.15
C LEU A 367 -16.67 -0.40 -5.18
N LYS A 368 -17.16 0.20 -6.28
CA LYS A 368 -18.58 0.50 -6.48
C LYS A 368 -19.43 -0.76 -6.44
N GLU A 369 -18.97 -1.84 -7.08
CA GLU A 369 -19.66 -3.13 -7.07
C GLU A 369 -19.70 -3.76 -5.66
N ILE A 370 -18.61 -3.69 -4.89
CA ILE A 370 -18.59 -4.16 -3.49
C ILE A 370 -19.58 -3.37 -2.64
N ILE A 371 -19.58 -2.04 -2.76
CA ILE A 371 -20.51 -1.18 -2.01
C ILE A 371 -21.96 -1.50 -2.39
N ALA A 372 -22.26 -1.68 -3.69
CA ALA A 372 -23.58 -2.03 -4.18
C ALA A 372 -24.04 -3.39 -3.65
N LYS A 373 -23.20 -4.42 -3.72
CA LYS A 373 -23.50 -5.75 -3.19
C LYS A 373 -23.81 -5.75 -1.70
N ILE A 374 -23.08 -4.97 -0.91
CA ILE A 374 -23.35 -4.83 0.53
C ILE A 374 -24.65 -4.06 0.76
N ALA A 375 -24.89 -2.95 0.06
CA ALA A 375 -26.01 -2.08 0.30
C ALA A 375 -27.33 -2.63 -0.25
N ILE A 376 -27.29 -3.20 -1.47
CA ILE A 376 -28.47 -3.66 -2.23
C ILE A 376 -28.75 -5.13 -1.97
N ASP A 377 -27.74 -5.99 -2.22
CA ASP A 377 -27.90 -7.44 -2.17
C ASP A 377 -27.77 -8.01 -0.75
N LYS A 378 -27.46 -7.14 0.24
CA LYS A 378 -27.24 -7.51 1.65
C LYS A 378 -26.17 -8.60 1.82
N LYS A 379 -25.21 -8.70 0.88
CA LYS A 379 -24.11 -9.65 0.98
C LYS A 379 -23.13 -9.19 2.06
N ALA A 380 -22.94 -10.04 3.06
CA ALA A 380 -21.81 -9.90 3.97
C ALA A 380 -20.55 -10.40 3.24
N TYR A 381 -19.51 -9.58 3.19
CA TYR A 381 -18.16 -10.03 2.84
C TYR A 381 -17.43 -10.54 4.10
N ASN A 382 -18.19 -11.14 5.01
CA ASN A 382 -17.68 -11.88 6.15
C ASN A 382 -17.20 -13.22 5.59
N THR A 383 -15.91 -13.47 5.20
CA THR A 383 -15.02 -14.02 6.16
C THR A 383 -15.49 -15.30 6.84
N VAL A 384 -14.74 -16.33 6.62
CA VAL A 384 -14.68 -17.52 7.49
C VAL A 384 -15.86 -17.67 8.47
N THR A 385 -16.91 -18.28 8.06
CA THR A 385 -17.60 -19.32 8.80
C THR A 385 -17.51 -20.59 7.99
#